data_c2d30c1a36b4d49ceebee373864cf0f8
#
_entry.id   c2d30c1a36b4d49ceebee373864cf0f8
#
_cell.length_a   1.000
_cell.length_b   1.000
_cell.length_c   1.000
_cell.angle_alpha   90.00
_cell.angle_beta   90.00
_cell.angle_gamma   90.00
#
_symmetry.space_group_name_H-M   'P 1'
#
loop_
_entity.id
_entity.type
_entity.pdbx_description
1 polymer ?
#
loop_
_entity_poly.entity_id
_entity_poly.type
_entity_poly.pdbx_seq_one_letter_code
_entity_poly.pdbx_strand_id
1 'polypeptide(L)'
;PNAGGLQNAIADNSFIRRKWRYHDLFANTVGQSQWSKDNGRGIGDEMHIVVYDTTGDITGYDADVAGQRGSSVIETYANVSKSSVARDSQGSSNYYADVIFRESNFIYWTDHISAGTNWGTDTTSTYTVVHPITIDELTGGTTDHAVTAGELELAYDKFADTELHDINLVIGGKGGGAGDTAATQDTHVTMITDLVEGRKDCVGFVSPFRSATVGVASSTATSAR
;
A
#
# COMPACT_ATOMS: atom_id res chain seq x y z
N PRO A 1 6.06 18.75 16.98
CA PRO A 1 7.00 19.82 16.73
C PRO A 1 7.65 20.21 18.05
N ASN A 2 8.92 19.91 18.22
CA ASN A 2 9.65 20.41 19.37
C ASN A 2 9.64 21.93 19.34
N ALA A 3 8.89 22.52 20.23
CA ALA A 3 8.81 23.97 20.44
C ALA A 3 10.10 24.55 21.09
N GLY A 4 11.16 23.76 21.15
CA GLY A 4 12.45 24.19 21.64
C GLY A 4 13.35 24.63 20.48
N GLY A 5 13.60 25.93 20.35
CA GLY A 5 14.70 26.42 19.54
C GLY A 5 16.04 25.84 19.96
N LEU A 6 17.13 26.39 19.48
CA LEU A 6 18.48 25.98 19.88
C LEU A 6 18.64 25.97 21.39
N GLN A 7 18.95 24.79 21.95
CA GLN A 7 19.11 24.61 23.39
C GLN A 7 20.43 25.21 23.91
N ASN A 8 21.40 25.43 23.02
CA ASN A 8 22.67 26.03 23.33
C ASN A 8 22.98 27.19 22.38
N ALA A 9 23.67 28.19 22.84
CA ALA A 9 24.17 29.29 22.02
C ALA A 9 25.12 28.73 20.94
N ILE A 10 24.94 29.16 19.71
CA ILE A 10 25.88 28.89 18.62
C ILE A 10 27.01 29.91 18.71
N ALA A 11 28.25 29.43 18.67
CA ALA A 11 29.42 30.33 18.66
C ALA A 11 29.39 31.22 17.43
N ASP A 12 29.89 32.46 17.60
CA ASP A 12 30.03 33.38 16.47
C ASP A 12 30.93 32.77 15.38
N ASN A 13 30.58 33.01 14.12
CA ASN A 13 31.19 32.39 12.92
C ASN A 13 30.96 30.88 12.76
N SER A 14 29.98 30.29 13.42
CA SER A 14 29.58 28.90 13.16
C SER A 14 28.86 28.76 11.82
N PHE A 15 29.20 27.72 11.09
CA PHE A 15 28.51 27.37 9.85
C PHE A 15 27.27 26.56 10.17
N ILE A 16 26.11 27.02 9.72
CA ILE A 16 24.83 26.30 9.82
C ILE A 16 24.50 25.72 8.45
N ARG A 17 24.32 24.40 8.39
CA ARG A 17 23.87 23.72 7.19
C ARG A 17 22.48 23.14 7.41
N ARG A 18 21.51 23.57 6.60
CA ARG A 18 20.19 22.98 6.60
C ARG A 18 20.21 21.67 5.81
N LYS A 19 19.72 20.61 6.42
CA LYS A 19 19.51 19.32 5.78
C LYS A 19 18.06 18.88 6.03
N TRP A 20 17.48 18.13 5.11
CA TRP A 20 16.18 17.54 5.35
C TRP A 20 16.28 16.31 6.28
N ARG A 21 15.15 15.91 6.85
CA ARG A 21 15.08 14.95 7.96
C ARG A 21 15.73 13.59 7.64
N TYR A 22 15.59 13.12 6.41
CA TYR A 22 16.04 11.80 5.95
C TYR A 22 17.20 11.84 4.96
N HIS A 23 17.98 12.92 4.95
CA HIS A 23 19.09 13.13 4.01
C HIS A 23 20.18 12.06 4.09
N ASP A 24 20.32 11.41 5.23
CA ASP A 24 21.32 10.38 5.52
C ASP A 24 20.95 8.98 4.98
N LEU A 25 19.69 8.81 4.55
CA LEU A 25 19.25 7.57 3.89
C LEU A 25 19.75 7.47 2.44
N PHE A 26 20.23 8.55 1.85
CA PHE A 26 20.60 8.62 0.43
C PHE A 26 22.05 8.97 0.25
N ALA A 27 22.75 8.16 -0.57
CA ALA A 27 24.16 8.36 -0.86
C ALA A 27 24.39 9.58 -1.75
N ASN A 28 23.44 9.89 -2.65
CA ASN A 28 23.58 10.96 -3.63
C ASN A 28 22.55 12.07 -3.36
N THR A 29 22.87 13.27 -3.82
CA THR A 29 21.93 14.39 -3.84
C THR A 29 21.09 14.34 -5.12
N VAL A 30 19.87 14.85 -5.05
CA VAL A 30 19.02 15.02 -6.23
C VAL A 30 19.51 16.15 -7.12
N GLY A 31 19.33 16.00 -8.42
CA GLY A 31 19.77 17.00 -9.40
C GLY A 31 19.15 16.76 -10.77
N GLN A 32 20.02 16.61 -11.76
CA GLN A 32 19.63 16.21 -13.11
C GLN A 32 20.14 14.77 -13.34
N SER A 33 19.22 13.87 -13.68
CA SER A 33 19.54 12.49 -13.98
C SER A 33 20.48 12.38 -15.20
N GLN A 34 21.23 11.28 -15.27
CA GLN A 34 22.10 11.04 -16.42
C GLN A 34 21.27 10.93 -17.70
N TRP A 35 20.11 10.25 -17.63
CA TRP A 35 19.21 10.15 -18.76
C TRP A 35 18.76 11.52 -19.27
N SER A 36 18.40 12.43 -18.37
CA SER A 36 17.97 13.79 -18.69
C SER A 36 19.08 14.59 -19.36
N LYS A 37 20.34 14.45 -18.90
CA LYS A 37 21.52 15.07 -19.53
C LYS A 37 21.73 14.57 -20.95
N ASP A 38 21.72 13.25 -21.13
CA ASP A 38 22.02 12.59 -22.41
C ASP A 38 20.92 12.88 -23.46
N ASN A 39 19.69 13.14 -23.03
CA ASN A 39 18.56 13.42 -23.92
C ASN A 39 18.19 14.93 -23.99
N GLY A 40 19.01 15.82 -23.43
CA GLY A 40 18.77 17.27 -23.48
C GLY A 40 17.48 17.71 -22.78
N ARG A 41 17.08 17.00 -21.72
CA ARG A 41 15.88 17.31 -20.95
C ARG A 41 16.15 18.31 -19.83
N GLY A 42 15.08 18.79 -19.20
CA GLY A 42 15.15 19.79 -18.15
C GLY A 42 15.95 19.35 -16.94
N ILE A 43 16.54 20.31 -16.25
CA ILE A 43 17.26 20.08 -14.99
C ILE A 43 16.29 19.91 -13.82
N GLY A 44 16.76 19.31 -12.72
CA GLY A 44 15.97 19.15 -11.49
C GLY A 44 14.89 18.10 -11.58
N ASP A 45 15.06 17.14 -12.48
CA ASP A 45 14.12 16.03 -12.67
C ASP A 45 14.17 15.00 -11.55
N GLU A 46 15.29 14.86 -10.83
CA GLU A 46 15.39 13.89 -9.76
C GLU A 46 14.71 14.32 -8.46
N MET A 47 14.24 13.34 -7.71
CA MET A 47 13.78 13.49 -6.32
C MET A 47 14.03 12.23 -5.50
N HIS A 48 13.98 12.39 -4.18
CA HIS A 48 13.94 11.30 -3.22
C HIS A 48 12.56 11.22 -2.59
N ILE A 49 12.06 10.00 -2.39
CA ILE A 49 10.80 9.74 -1.69
C ILE A 49 11.10 8.81 -0.51
N VAL A 50 10.52 9.13 0.64
CA VAL A 50 10.58 8.31 1.85
C VAL A 50 9.17 8.08 2.35
N VAL A 51 8.82 6.84 2.53
CA VAL A 51 7.59 6.41 3.21
C VAL A 51 7.97 6.00 4.62
N TYR A 52 7.34 6.57 5.61
CA TYR A 52 7.65 6.29 7.00
C TYR A 52 6.40 6.24 7.87
N ASP A 53 6.49 5.50 8.95
CA ASP A 53 5.46 5.33 9.95
C ASP A 53 5.50 6.49 10.95
N THR A 54 4.39 7.20 11.10
CA THR A 54 4.29 8.34 12.03
C THR A 54 3.95 7.94 13.44
N THR A 55 3.22 6.85 13.61
CA THR A 55 2.65 6.41 14.90
C THR A 55 3.27 5.13 15.43
N GLY A 56 3.97 4.40 14.60
CA GLY A 56 4.56 3.11 14.97
C GLY A 56 3.63 1.91 14.81
N ASP A 57 2.48 2.10 14.15
CA ASP A 57 1.49 1.04 14.00
C ASP A 57 1.93 -0.07 13.04
N ILE A 58 2.81 0.24 12.10
CA ILE A 58 3.33 -0.69 11.09
C ILE A 58 4.69 -1.23 11.50
N THR A 59 5.62 -0.35 11.83
CA THR A 59 7.02 -0.70 12.10
C THR A 59 7.31 -0.98 13.58
N GLY A 60 6.43 -0.54 14.47
CA GLY A 60 6.68 -0.50 15.92
C GLY A 60 7.55 0.67 16.37
N TYR A 61 7.91 1.58 15.45
CA TYR A 61 8.80 2.71 15.69
C TYR A 61 8.17 4.03 15.24
N ASP A 62 8.02 4.95 16.19
CA ASP A 62 7.47 6.28 15.94
C ASP A 62 8.56 7.21 15.36
N ALA A 63 8.28 7.83 14.22
CA ALA A 63 9.18 8.74 13.53
C ALA A 63 9.48 10.02 14.33
N ASP A 64 8.61 10.43 15.23
CA ASP A 64 8.78 11.64 16.04
C ASP A 64 9.53 11.40 17.34
N VAL A 65 9.71 10.13 17.73
CA VAL A 65 10.50 9.76 18.90
C VAL A 65 12.00 9.80 18.58
N ALA A 66 12.78 10.42 19.44
CA ALA A 66 14.22 10.54 19.27
C ALA A 66 14.87 9.14 19.23
N GLY A 67 15.70 8.90 18.21
CA GLY A 67 16.40 7.64 18.00
C GLY A 67 15.62 6.56 17.25
N GLN A 68 14.31 6.72 17.05
CA GLN A 68 13.49 5.74 16.31
C GLN A 68 13.30 6.06 14.84
N ARG A 69 13.64 7.26 14.40
CA ARG A 69 13.39 7.79 13.06
C ARG A 69 13.85 6.90 11.91
N GLY A 70 15.03 6.32 12.00
CA GLY A 70 15.56 5.42 10.97
C GLY A 70 14.78 4.11 10.89
N SER A 71 14.34 3.60 12.01
CA SER A 71 13.58 2.34 12.12
C SER A 71 12.10 2.51 11.72
N SER A 72 11.59 3.74 11.74
CA SER A 72 10.22 4.04 11.29
C SER A 72 10.08 4.12 9.76
N VAL A 73 11.19 4.07 9.02
CA VAL A 73 11.16 4.11 7.55
C VAL A 73 10.66 2.77 7.01
N ILE A 74 9.64 2.84 6.15
CA ILE A 74 9.02 1.69 5.50
C ILE A 74 9.66 1.46 4.13
N GLU A 75 9.69 2.51 3.29
CA GLU A 75 10.22 2.43 1.92
C GLU A 75 11.01 3.68 1.56
N THR A 76 11.99 3.52 0.67
CA THR A 76 12.78 4.64 0.14
C THR A 76 12.97 4.50 -1.36
N TYR A 77 12.80 5.62 -2.07
CA TYR A 77 13.03 5.68 -3.52
C TYR A 77 14.06 6.77 -3.79
N ALA A 78 15.22 6.34 -4.27
CA ALA A 78 16.37 7.21 -4.49
C ALA A 78 16.46 7.66 -5.95
N ASN A 79 16.70 8.96 -6.16
CA ASN A 79 16.98 9.55 -7.48
C ASN A 79 15.95 9.15 -8.56
N VAL A 80 14.68 9.00 -8.18
CA VAL A 80 13.60 8.80 -9.15
C VAL A 80 13.31 10.09 -9.91
N SER A 81 12.89 9.97 -11.17
CA SER A 81 12.70 11.11 -12.05
C SER A 81 11.25 11.59 -12.12
N LYS A 82 11.07 12.89 -12.23
CA LYS A 82 9.77 13.54 -12.51
C LYS A 82 9.37 13.43 -13.98
N SER A 83 10.31 13.06 -14.87
CA SER A 83 10.04 12.85 -16.29
C SER A 83 9.38 11.51 -16.55
N SER A 84 8.22 11.52 -17.21
CA SER A 84 7.48 10.29 -17.55
C SER A 84 8.21 9.36 -18.52
N VAL A 85 9.21 9.85 -19.21
CA VAL A 85 10.00 9.08 -20.19
C VAL A 85 11.39 8.73 -19.72
N ALA A 86 11.77 9.13 -18.48
CA ALA A 86 13.10 8.85 -17.94
C ALA A 86 13.34 7.35 -17.79
N ARG A 87 14.61 6.98 -18.04
CA ARG A 87 15.08 5.60 -17.91
C ARG A 87 16.28 5.54 -16.95
N ASP A 88 16.42 4.42 -16.29
CA ASP A 88 17.62 4.08 -15.54
C ASP A 88 18.75 3.58 -16.49
N SER A 89 19.89 3.24 -15.93
CA SER A 89 21.03 2.73 -16.69
C SER A 89 20.79 1.37 -17.36
N GLN A 90 19.71 0.68 -17.00
CA GLN A 90 19.32 -0.62 -17.54
C GLN A 90 18.18 -0.52 -18.55
N GLY A 91 17.66 0.70 -18.79
CA GLY A 91 16.58 0.97 -19.73
C GLY A 91 15.19 0.84 -19.14
N SER A 92 15.04 0.52 -17.84
CA SER A 92 13.77 0.47 -17.17
C SER A 92 13.26 1.87 -16.86
N SER A 93 11.93 2.03 -16.69
CA SER A 93 11.36 3.33 -16.31
C SER A 93 11.91 3.77 -14.95
N ASN A 94 12.46 4.99 -14.91
CA ASN A 94 12.84 5.68 -13.68
C ASN A 94 11.85 6.77 -13.30
N TYR A 95 10.70 6.83 -13.97
CA TYR A 95 9.63 7.74 -13.61
C TYR A 95 9.06 7.36 -12.24
N TYR A 96 8.98 8.33 -11.33
CA TYR A 96 8.65 8.05 -9.93
C TYR A 96 7.33 7.31 -9.74
N ALA A 97 6.30 7.63 -10.53
CA ALA A 97 5.00 6.96 -10.43
C ALA A 97 5.08 5.49 -10.86
N ASP A 98 5.82 5.19 -11.93
CA ASP A 98 6.03 3.82 -12.40
C ASP A 98 6.89 3.00 -11.43
N VAL A 99 7.90 3.65 -10.82
CA VAL A 99 8.76 3.00 -9.82
C VAL A 99 7.95 2.64 -8.60
N ILE A 100 7.15 3.58 -8.06
CA ILE A 100 6.24 3.32 -6.94
C ILE A 100 5.26 2.21 -7.29
N PHE A 101 4.61 2.27 -8.45
CA PHE A 101 3.66 1.25 -8.89
C PHE A 101 4.26 -0.16 -8.94
N ARG A 102 5.52 -0.26 -9.36
CA ARG A 102 6.22 -1.53 -9.53
C ARG A 102 6.79 -2.09 -8.22
N GLU A 103 7.25 -1.20 -7.33
CA GLU A 103 8.10 -1.59 -6.20
C GLU A 103 7.43 -1.44 -4.83
N SER A 104 6.41 -0.56 -4.71
CA SER A 104 5.78 -0.32 -3.42
C SER A 104 4.78 -1.40 -3.04
N ASN A 105 4.79 -1.74 -1.75
CA ASN A 105 3.77 -2.58 -1.12
C ASN A 105 2.81 -1.77 -0.24
N PHE A 106 3.07 -0.48 -0.04
CA PHE A 106 2.35 0.35 0.93
C PHE A 106 1.63 1.53 0.32
N ILE A 107 2.18 2.10 -0.78
CA ILE A 107 1.61 3.30 -1.38
C ILE A 107 1.30 3.10 -2.86
N TYR A 108 0.32 3.87 -3.32
CA TYR A 108 -0.08 3.95 -4.71
C TYR A 108 -0.07 5.41 -5.15
N TRP A 109 0.49 5.69 -6.31
CA TRP A 109 0.48 7.03 -6.86
C TRP A 109 -0.74 7.22 -7.76
N THR A 110 -1.62 8.15 -7.43
CA THR A 110 -2.86 8.39 -8.20
C THR A 110 -2.84 9.67 -9.01
N ASP A 111 -2.17 10.72 -8.52
CA ASP A 111 -2.14 12.02 -9.20
C ASP A 111 -0.89 12.82 -8.83
N HIS A 112 -0.61 13.89 -9.60
CA HIS A 112 0.51 14.80 -9.36
C HIS A 112 0.19 15.85 -8.31
N ILE A 113 1.23 16.30 -7.60
CA ILE A 113 1.13 17.40 -6.66
C ILE A 113 0.69 18.66 -7.41
N SER A 114 -0.42 19.22 -7.05
CA SER A 114 -1.07 20.49 -7.41
C SER A 114 -0.76 21.15 -8.78
N ALA A 115 -1.73 21.93 -9.28
CA ALA A 115 -1.64 22.72 -10.49
C ALA A 115 -0.36 23.58 -10.55
N GLY A 116 0.35 23.54 -11.68
CA GLY A 116 1.56 24.34 -11.93
C GLY A 116 2.87 23.56 -11.86
N THR A 117 2.85 22.28 -11.57
CA THR A 117 4.01 21.41 -11.75
C THR A 117 4.05 20.88 -13.20
N ASN A 118 5.25 20.64 -13.69
CA ASN A 118 5.47 19.96 -14.97
C ASN A 118 5.93 18.50 -14.74
N TRP A 119 5.56 17.92 -13.62
CA TRP A 119 5.83 16.53 -13.30
C TRP A 119 5.01 15.61 -14.20
N GLY A 120 5.55 14.47 -14.53
CA GLY A 120 4.91 13.53 -15.45
C GLY A 120 4.96 13.93 -16.92
N THR A 121 5.70 15.00 -17.26
CA THR A 121 5.85 15.45 -18.65
C THR A 121 7.24 15.18 -19.20
N ASP A 122 7.35 15.09 -20.52
CA ASP A 122 8.62 15.10 -21.25
C ASP A 122 8.94 16.53 -21.68
N THR A 123 9.80 17.21 -20.94
CA THR A 123 10.10 18.63 -21.17
C THR A 123 11.61 18.92 -21.14
N THR A 124 11.98 19.96 -21.90
CA THR A 124 13.32 20.57 -21.84
C THR A 124 13.43 21.69 -20.80
N SER A 125 12.29 22.12 -20.25
CA SER A 125 12.24 23.14 -19.21
C SER A 125 12.66 22.55 -17.84
N THR A 126 13.18 23.39 -16.95
CA THR A 126 13.48 23.01 -15.57
C THR A 126 12.24 22.45 -14.89
N TYR A 127 12.40 21.29 -14.24
CA TYR A 127 11.31 20.69 -13.48
C TYR A 127 11.04 21.50 -12.20
N THR A 128 9.76 21.66 -11.91
CA THR A 128 9.33 22.37 -10.72
C THR A 128 9.87 21.71 -9.45
N VAL A 129 10.49 22.49 -8.60
CA VAL A 129 11.00 22.05 -7.31
C VAL A 129 9.97 22.41 -6.25
N VAL A 130 9.58 21.43 -5.45
CA VAL A 130 8.68 21.66 -4.32
C VAL A 130 9.49 22.14 -3.13
N HIS A 131 9.21 23.39 -2.69
CA HIS A 131 9.77 23.97 -1.49
C HIS A 131 8.67 24.63 -0.66
N PRO A 132 8.64 24.39 0.63
CA PRO A 132 9.45 23.48 1.44
C PRO A 132 9.19 22.01 1.07
N ILE A 133 10.01 21.09 1.61
CA ILE A 133 9.78 19.65 1.48
C ILE A 133 8.34 19.36 1.87
N THR A 134 7.61 18.74 0.95
CA THR A 134 6.22 18.35 1.19
C THR A 134 6.22 17.11 2.07
N ILE A 135 5.49 17.16 3.15
CA ILE A 135 5.18 16.02 4.01
C ILE A 135 3.67 15.91 3.99
N ASP A 136 3.18 14.85 3.37
CA ASP A 136 1.76 14.54 3.34
C ASP A 136 1.52 13.28 4.17
N GLU A 137 0.52 13.34 5.05
CA GLU A 137 0.09 12.22 5.86
C GLU A 137 -1.09 11.52 5.18
N LEU A 138 -0.97 10.21 4.99
CA LEU A 138 -2.07 9.39 4.51
C LEU A 138 -3.04 9.18 5.67
N THR A 139 -4.21 9.81 5.57
CA THR A 139 -5.25 9.77 6.60
C THR A 139 -6.55 9.20 6.05
N GLY A 140 -7.48 8.85 6.94
CA GLY A 140 -8.81 8.38 6.56
C GLY A 140 -8.86 6.92 6.10
N GLY A 141 -7.77 6.17 6.25
CA GLY A 141 -7.79 4.72 6.07
C GLY A 141 -8.71 4.09 7.12
N THR A 142 -9.60 3.23 6.67
CA THR A 142 -10.43 2.40 7.57
C THR A 142 -10.09 0.94 7.34
N THR A 143 -9.94 0.23 8.45
CA THR A 143 -9.78 -1.22 8.39
C THR A 143 -11.16 -1.85 8.30
N ASP A 144 -11.47 -2.49 7.21
CA ASP A 144 -12.68 -3.29 7.03
C ASP A 144 -12.31 -4.77 6.94
N HIS A 145 -12.45 -5.47 8.07
CA HIS A 145 -12.27 -6.91 8.15
C HIS A 145 -13.62 -7.66 8.13
N ALA A 146 -14.72 -6.93 8.00
CA ALA A 146 -16.06 -7.50 7.98
C ALA A 146 -16.47 -7.87 6.54
N VAL A 147 -15.81 -8.88 5.98
CA VAL A 147 -16.15 -9.40 4.66
C VAL A 147 -17.60 -9.88 4.67
N THR A 148 -18.43 -9.30 3.81
CA THR A 148 -19.85 -9.69 3.68
C THR A 148 -20.00 -10.97 2.87
N ALA A 149 -21.17 -11.63 2.99
CA ALA A 149 -21.47 -12.81 2.19
C ALA A 149 -21.41 -12.54 0.68
N GLY A 150 -21.87 -11.35 0.23
CA GLY A 150 -21.81 -10.96 -1.18
C GLY A 150 -20.40 -10.72 -1.70
N GLU A 151 -19.48 -10.22 -0.88
CA GLU A 151 -18.07 -10.08 -1.25
C GLU A 151 -17.39 -11.45 -1.34
N LEU A 152 -17.74 -12.40 -0.47
CA LEU A 152 -17.28 -13.78 -0.59
C LEU A 152 -17.82 -14.42 -1.87
N GLU A 153 -19.08 -14.23 -2.21
CA GLU A 153 -19.69 -14.73 -3.45
C GLU A 153 -18.90 -14.23 -4.67
N LEU A 154 -18.66 -12.92 -4.76
CA LEU A 154 -17.83 -12.33 -5.83
C LEU A 154 -16.41 -12.89 -5.90
N ALA A 155 -15.82 -13.25 -4.76
CA ALA A 155 -14.50 -13.87 -4.71
C ALA A 155 -14.53 -15.32 -5.22
N TYR A 156 -15.50 -16.10 -4.78
CA TYR A 156 -15.65 -17.50 -5.20
C TYR A 156 -16.08 -17.65 -6.66
N ASP A 157 -16.86 -16.70 -7.19
CA ASP A 157 -17.25 -16.64 -8.62
C ASP A 157 -16.06 -16.55 -9.56
N LYS A 158 -14.93 -16.00 -9.10
CA LYS A 158 -13.68 -16.01 -9.89
C LYS A 158 -13.19 -17.41 -10.22
N PHE A 159 -13.61 -18.40 -9.47
CA PHE A 159 -13.25 -19.80 -9.65
C PHE A 159 -14.33 -20.61 -10.37
N ALA A 160 -15.39 -19.98 -10.86
CA ALA A 160 -16.49 -20.66 -11.55
C ALA A 160 -16.07 -21.24 -12.93
N ASP A 161 -15.07 -20.63 -13.58
CA ASP A 161 -14.58 -21.11 -14.87
C ASP A 161 -13.67 -22.33 -14.71
N THR A 162 -14.12 -23.47 -15.25
CA THR A 162 -13.42 -24.74 -15.20
C THR A 162 -12.25 -24.83 -16.18
N GLU A 163 -12.20 -23.96 -17.20
CA GLU A 163 -11.10 -23.96 -18.16
C GLU A 163 -9.90 -23.14 -17.64
N LEU A 164 -10.16 -22.11 -16.84
CA LEU A 164 -9.11 -21.26 -16.26
C LEU A 164 -8.52 -21.83 -14.97
N HIS A 165 -9.31 -22.55 -14.18
CA HIS A 165 -8.92 -23.00 -12.85
C HIS A 165 -9.23 -24.47 -12.65
N ASP A 166 -8.19 -25.30 -12.46
CA ASP A 166 -8.31 -26.69 -12.06
C ASP A 166 -8.40 -26.79 -10.54
N ILE A 167 -9.60 -27.04 -10.02
CA ILE A 167 -9.90 -27.08 -8.58
C ILE A 167 -10.62 -28.39 -8.26
N ASN A 168 -10.06 -29.16 -7.34
CA ASN A 168 -10.64 -30.41 -6.89
C ASN A 168 -11.39 -30.28 -5.56
N LEU A 169 -11.08 -29.22 -4.78
CA LEU A 169 -11.60 -29.07 -3.43
C LEU A 169 -11.92 -27.61 -3.15
N VAL A 170 -13.12 -27.34 -2.64
CA VAL A 170 -13.55 -26.05 -2.13
C VAL A 170 -13.84 -26.15 -0.64
N ILE A 171 -13.12 -25.39 0.18
CA ILE A 171 -13.31 -25.34 1.63
C ILE A 171 -13.96 -24.01 1.98
N GLY A 172 -15.22 -24.03 2.36
CA GLY A 172 -16.00 -22.82 2.61
C GLY A 172 -15.56 -22.05 3.85
N GLY A 173 -15.07 -22.72 4.88
CA GLY A 173 -14.72 -22.04 6.12
C GLY A 173 -15.89 -21.39 6.82
N LYS A 174 -15.66 -20.19 7.39
CA LYS A 174 -16.68 -19.40 8.09
C LYS A 174 -17.40 -18.48 7.11
N GLY A 175 -18.74 -18.40 7.21
CA GLY A 175 -19.53 -17.43 6.48
C GLY A 175 -19.14 -15.99 6.83
N GLY A 176 -19.12 -15.09 5.85
CA GLY A 176 -18.72 -13.70 6.03
C GLY A 176 -19.69 -12.87 6.86
N GLY A 177 -19.23 -11.72 7.33
CA GLY A 177 -20.01 -10.71 8.02
C GLY A 177 -19.60 -10.47 9.48
N ALA A 178 -20.03 -9.32 10.00
CA ALA A 178 -19.81 -8.89 11.38
C ALA A 178 -20.74 -9.62 12.37
N GLY A 179 -20.78 -10.91 12.30
CA GLY A 179 -21.59 -11.76 13.18
C GLY A 179 -21.71 -13.13 12.56
N ASP A 180 -21.30 -14.10 13.34
CA ASP A 180 -21.52 -15.50 13.02
C ASP A 180 -22.99 -15.81 13.27
N THR A 181 -23.86 -15.53 12.28
CA THR A 181 -25.30 -15.76 12.34
C THR A 181 -25.70 -16.94 11.44
N ALA A 182 -26.81 -17.60 11.76
CA ALA A 182 -27.34 -18.66 10.91
C ALA A 182 -27.59 -18.17 9.47
N ALA A 183 -28.15 -16.99 9.30
CA ALA A 183 -28.47 -16.42 7.98
C ALA A 183 -27.22 -16.19 7.12
N THR A 184 -26.12 -15.67 7.70
CA THR A 184 -24.85 -15.48 6.96
C THR A 184 -24.23 -16.82 6.58
N GLN A 185 -24.31 -17.81 7.44
CA GLN A 185 -23.82 -19.14 7.16
C GLN A 185 -24.66 -19.87 6.09
N ASP A 186 -25.99 -19.75 6.14
CA ASP A 186 -26.87 -20.31 5.12
C ASP A 186 -26.60 -19.73 3.73
N THR A 187 -26.40 -18.41 3.65
CA THR A 187 -26.01 -17.75 2.39
C THR A 187 -24.67 -18.29 1.88
N HIS A 188 -23.71 -18.44 2.77
CA HIS A 188 -22.38 -18.96 2.41
C HIS A 188 -22.43 -20.43 1.94
N VAL A 189 -23.22 -21.27 2.61
CA VAL A 189 -23.45 -22.67 2.21
C VAL A 189 -24.10 -22.74 0.82
N THR A 190 -25.10 -21.90 0.56
CA THR A 190 -25.78 -21.84 -0.74
C THR A 190 -24.78 -21.47 -1.84
N MET A 191 -23.98 -20.44 -1.63
CA MET A 191 -22.97 -19.98 -2.57
C MET A 191 -21.94 -21.09 -2.91
N ILE A 192 -21.42 -21.80 -1.90
CA ILE A 192 -20.50 -22.92 -2.14
C ILE A 192 -21.18 -24.07 -2.89
N THR A 193 -22.44 -24.36 -2.56
CA THR A 193 -23.23 -25.40 -3.23
C THR A 193 -23.43 -25.05 -4.70
N ASP A 194 -23.84 -23.81 -5.00
CA ASP A 194 -24.07 -23.34 -6.36
C ASP A 194 -22.80 -23.37 -7.20
N LEU A 195 -21.65 -22.95 -6.63
CA LEU A 195 -20.35 -23.05 -7.28
C LEU A 195 -19.99 -24.49 -7.63
N VAL A 196 -20.09 -25.41 -6.66
CA VAL A 196 -19.74 -26.82 -6.86
C VAL A 196 -20.70 -27.50 -7.83
N GLU A 197 -21.99 -27.20 -7.74
CA GLU A 197 -23.01 -27.72 -8.65
C GLU A 197 -22.83 -27.20 -10.08
N GLY A 198 -22.43 -25.94 -10.24
CA GLY A 198 -22.08 -25.35 -11.53
C GLY A 198 -20.86 -25.99 -12.15
N ARG A 199 -19.80 -26.18 -11.39
CA ARG A 199 -18.53 -26.75 -11.85
C ARG A 199 -18.57 -28.25 -12.12
N LYS A 200 -19.14 -29.05 -11.23
CA LYS A 200 -19.23 -30.52 -11.31
C LYS A 200 -17.90 -31.28 -11.29
N ASP A 201 -16.77 -30.61 -11.16
CA ASP A 201 -15.41 -31.16 -11.14
C ASP A 201 -14.73 -31.09 -9.77
N CYS A 202 -15.41 -30.54 -8.77
CA CYS A 202 -14.87 -30.36 -7.42
C CYS A 202 -15.84 -30.78 -6.32
N VAL A 203 -15.32 -30.93 -5.11
CA VAL A 203 -16.09 -31.25 -3.89
C VAL A 203 -16.06 -30.08 -2.93
N GLY A 204 -17.24 -29.63 -2.44
CA GLY A 204 -17.38 -28.58 -1.45
C GLY A 204 -17.46 -29.10 -0.02
N PHE A 205 -16.72 -28.44 0.88
CA PHE A 205 -16.83 -28.66 2.32
C PHE A 205 -17.34 -27.39 2.98
N VAL A 206 -18.45 -27.49 3.67
CA VAL A 206 -19.06 -26.41 4.42
C VAL A 206 -19.18 -26.77 5.87
N SER A 207 -19.00 -25.80 6.75
CA SER A 207 -19.12 -25.97 8.18
C SER A 207 -20.47 -25.45 8.67
N PRO A 208 -21.15 -26.14 9.56
CA PRO A 208 -22.34 -25.61 10.18
C PRO A 208 -21.96 -24.41 11.06
N PHE A 209 -22.94 -23.58 11.32
CA PHE A 209 -22.88 -22.43 12.19
C PHE A 209 -22.46 -22.83 13.62
N ARG A 210 -21.41 -22.22 14.12
CA ARG A 210 -20.70 -22.67 15.34
C ARG A 210 -21.60 -22.65 16.59
N SER A 211 -22.36 -21.58 16.82
CA SER A 211 -23.19 -21.45 18.01
C SER A 211 -24.42 -22.36 17.99
N ALA A 212 -24.76 -22.95 16.83
CA ALA A 212 -25.79 -23.99 16.73
C ALA A 212 -25.27 -25.42 16.99
N THR A 213 -23.93 -25.60 17.03
CA THR A 213 -23.31 -26.94 17.12
C THR A 213 -22.44 -27.12 18.35
N VAL A 214 -21.86 -26.05 18.88
CA VAL A 214 -20.94 -26.11 20.02
C VAL A 214 -21.58 -25.61 21.28
N GLY A 215 -21.67 -26.43 22.31
CA GLY A 215 -22.22 -26.08 23.63
C GLY A 215 -23.76 -25.97 23.66
N VAL A 216 -24.43 -26.48 22.66
CA VAL A 216 -25.93 -26.42 22.57
C VAL A 216 -26.58 -27.78 22.83
N ALA A 217 -27.85 -27.77 23.21
CA ALA A 217 -28.61 -29.00 23.35
C ALA A 217 -28.77 -29.71 22.00
N SER A 218 -28.90 -31.04 22.05
CA SER A 218 -28.98 -31.88 20.85
C SER A 218 -30.12 -31.54 19.88
N SER A 219 -31.22 -30.97 20.39
CA SER A 219 -32.34 -30.51 19.57
C SER A 219 -31.98 -29.33 18.68
N THR A 220 -31.16 -28.42 19.19
CA THR A 220 -30.69 -27.23 18.42
C THR A 220 -29.66 -27.65 17.40
N ALA A 221 -28.72 -28.56 17.75
CA ALA A 221 -27.77 -29.12 16.82
C ALA A 221 -28.39 -29.91 15.67
N THR A 222 -29.54 -30.55 15.89
CA THR A 222 -30.30 -31.25 14.84
C THR A 222 -30.94 -30.28 13.85
N SER A 223 -31.30 -29.08 14.28
CA SER A 223 -31.90 -28.02 13.41
C SER A 223 -30.84 -27.30 12.55
N ALA A 224 -29.57 -27.51 12.82
CA ALA A 224 -28.44 -26.89 12.07
C ALA A 224 -27.93 -27.79 10.90
N ARG A 225 -28.65 -28.87 10.61
CA ARG A 225 -28.30 -29.81 9.52
C ARG A 225 -29.11 -29.54 8.25
#